data_59eb6c13099781f35f60494709a97415
#
_entry.id   59eb6c13099781f35f60494709a97415
#
_cell.length_a   1.000
_cell.length_b   1.000
_cell.length_c   1.000
_cell.angle_alpha   90.00
_cell.angle_beta   90.00
_cell.angle_gamma   90.00
#
_symmetry.space_group_name_H-M   'P 1'
#
loop_
_entity.id
_entity.type
_entity.pdbx_description
1 polymer ?
#
loop_
_entity_poly.entity_id
_entity_poly.type
_entity_poly.pdbx_seq_one_letter_code
_entity_poly.pdbx_strand_id
1 'polypeptide(L)'
;ARWSSSRLPGKPLKKIGSKPMIQWVYESCKKSNADFTFIATDSEKIRDQVLEFNGQVIMTSIDHKTGTDRIYEAITKIKCHEEDLIINVQGDEPFISHDDINTLIDNYNDDFEMATLYKELKKEDIDDTNAVKINVTGNIATSFSRDFKLSDSIYHHLGIYAYRCEFLNKFVNYEQSENEIRESLEQLRALD
;
A
#
# COMPACT_ATOMS: atom_id res chain seq x y z
N ALA A 1 -7.95 -2.66 -4.04
CA ALA A 1 -8.99 -1.62 -3.84
C ALA A 1 -10.30 -2.26 -3.40
N ARG A 2 -11.04 -1.66 -2.48
CA ARG A 2 -12.35 -2.15 -2.00
C ARG A 2 -13.44 -1.09 -2.17
N TRP A 3 -14.66 -1.56 -2.41
CA TRP A 3 -15.82 -0.67 -2.50
C TRP A 3 -16.23 -0.11 -1.14
N SER A 4 -16.24 -0.97 -0.13
CA SER A 4 -16.65 -0.64 1.23
C SER A 4 -15.56 0.15 1.96
N SER A 5 -15.70 1.47 1.95
CA SER A 5 -14.94 2.38 2.82
C SER A 5 -15.93 2.99 3.81
N SER A 6 -15.66 2.88 5.12
CA SER A 6 -16.56 3.42 6.16
C SER A 6 -16.73 4.94 6.05
N ARG A 7 -15.69 5.67 5.66
CA ARG A 7 -15.68 7.14 5.53
C ARG A 7 -16.21 7.64 4.19
N LEU A 8 -15.93 6.93 3.09
CA LEU A 8 -16.32 7.34 1.74
C LEU A 8 -16.56 6.12 0.84
N PRO A 9 -17.78 5.55 0.79
CA PRO A 9 -18.11 4.43 -0.08
C PRO A 9 -17.79 4.74 -1.55
N GLY A 10 -17.18 3.78 -2.25
CA GLY A 10 -16.78 3.94 -3.64
C GLY A 10 -15.62 4.93 -3.85
N LYS A 11 -14.84 5.24 -2.81
CA LYS A 11 -13.67 6.13 -2.86
C LYS A 11 -12.79 5.91 -4.11
N PRO A 12 -12.42 4.66 -4.48
CA PRO A 12 -11.57 4.43 -5.65
C PRO A 12 -12.12 4.95 -6.97
N LEU A 13 -13.44 5.05 -7.10
CA LEU A 13 -14.12 5.53 -8.31
C LEU A 13 -14.45 7.02 -8.29
N LYS A 14 -14.17 7.72 -7.18
CA LYS A 14 -14.33 9.18 -7.14
C LYS A 14 -13.32 9.84 -8.08
N LYS A 15 -13.81 10.80 -8.86
CA LYS A 15 -12.97 11.52 -9.82
C LYS A 15 -12.09 12.55 -9.13
N ILE A 16 -10.84 12.55 -9.54
CA ILE A 16 -9.87 13.64 -9.29
C ILE A 16 -9.56 14.22 -10.66
N GLY A 17 -10.07 15.42 -10.93
CA GLY A 17 -10.08 15.98 -12.28
C GLY A 17 -10.91 15.12 -13.24
N SER A 18 -10.30 14.65 -14.32
CA SER A 18 -11.01 13.88 -15.38
C SER A 18 -11.08 12.37 -15.15
N LYS A 19 -10.31 11.81 -14.19
CA LYS A 19 -10.14 10.36 -14.01
C LYS A 19 -10.55 9.89 -12.62
N PRO A 20 -11.04 8.64 -12.48
CA PRO A 20 -11.20 8.01 -11.17
C PRO A 20 -9.87 7.95 -10.40
N MET A 21 -9.93 8.04 -9.07
CA MET A 21 -8.75 7.95 -8.20
C MET A 21 -7.90 6.72 -8.51
N ILE A 22 -8.51 5.55 -8.64
CA ILE A 22 -7.79 4.30 -8.90
C ILE A 22 -7.06 4.29 -10.26
N GLN A 23 -7.54 5.05 -11.24
CA GLN A 23 -6.88 5.17 -12.55
C GLN A 23 -5.57 5.95 -12.44
N TRP A 24 -5.51 7.01 -11.63
CA TRP A 24 -4.27 7.74 -11.37
C TRP A 24 -3.20 6.83 -10.76
N VAL A 25 -3.58 6.05 -9.75
CA VAL A 25 -2.67 5.07 -9.12
C VAL A 25 -2.20 4.03 -10.14
N TYR A 26 -3.12 3.43 -10.88
CA TYR A 26 -2.79 2.41 -11.88
C TYR A 26 -1.84 2.93 -12.96
N GLU A 27 -2.12 4.11 -13.51
CA GLU A 27 -1.28 4.72 -14.55
C GLU A 27 0.14 5.04 -14.03
N SER A 28 0.27 5.44 -12.76
CA SER A 28 1.57 5.64 -12.13
C SER A 28 2.32 4.31 -12.00
N CYS A 29 1.67 3.26 -11.52
CA CYS A 29 2.26 1.92 -11.45
C CYS A 29 2.68 1.39 -12.83
N LYS A 30 1.86 1.62 -13.87
CA LYS A 30 2.18 1.20 -15.24
C LYS A 30 3.37 1.93 -15.88
N LYS A 31 3.73 3.10 -15.36
CA LYS A 31 4.91 3.87 -15.82
C LYS A 31 6.18 3.47 -15.07
N SER A 32 6.06 2.75 -13.98
CA SER A 32 7.21 2.27 -13.21
C SER A 32 7.92 1.10 -13.90
N ASN A 33 9.05 0.69 -13.35
CA ASN A 33 9.84 -0.45 -13.80
C ASN A 33 9.23 -1.81 -13.43
N ALA A 34 8.00 -1.85 -12.89
CA ALA A 34 7.33 -3.10 -12.58
C ALA A 34 6.93 -3.87 -13.85
N ASP A 35 7.29 -5.13 -13.94
CA ASP A 35 7.00 -5.99 -15.11
C ASP A 35 5.50 -6.19 -15.31
N PHE A 36 4.75 -6.28 -14.21
CA PHE A 36 3.33 -6.55 -14.23
C PHE A 36 2.56 -5.70 -13.23
N THR A 37 1.46 -5.08 -13.66
CA THR A 37 0.61 -4.23 -12.82
C THR A 37 -0.84 -4.65 -12.91
N PHE A 38 -1.49 -4.82 -11.77
CA PHE A 38 -2.92 -5.14 -11.70
C PHE A 38 -3.59 -4.49 -10.49
N ILE A 39 -4.91 -4.39 -10.56
CA ILE A 39 -5.75 -3.95 -9.44
C ILE A 39 -6.44 -5.17 -8.84
N ALA A 40 -6.19 -5.45 -7.55
CA ALA A 40 -6.95 -6.44 -6.79
C ALA A 40 -8.20 -5.79 -6.17
N THR A 41 -9.38 -6.38 -6.42
CA THR A 41 -10.65 -5.83 -5.90
C THR A 41 -11.71 -6.91 -5.68
N ASP A 42 -12.61 -6.64 -4.72
CA ASP A 42 -13.82 -7.43 -4.45
C ASP A 42 -15.07 -6.89 -5.17
N SER A 43 -14.95 -5.78 -5.89
CA SER A 43 -16.07 -5.03 -6.43
C SER A 43 -16.16 -5.13 -7.94
N GLU A 44 -17.28 -5.64 -8.45
CA GLU A 44 -17.56 -5.62 -9.88
C GLU A 44 -17.58 -4.21 -10.47
N LYS A 45 -18.05 -3.22 -9.71
CA LYS A 45 -18.05 -1.81 -10.15
C LYS A 45 -16.65 -1.28 -10.36
N ILE A 46 -15.70 -1.66 -9.48
CA ILE A 46 -14.29 -1.27 -9.65
C ILE A 46 -13.71 -2.04 -10.83
N ARG A 47 -13.97 -3.34 -10.95
CA ARG A 47 -13.54 -4.15 -12.10
C ARG A 47 -13.98 -3.51 -13.42
N ASP A 48 -15.26 -3.19 -13.56
CA ASP A 48 -15.82 -2.66 -14.80
C ASP A 48 -15.17 -1.32 -15.16
N GLN A 49 -14.99 -0.43 -14.17
CA GLN A 49 -14.28 0.83 -14.39
C GLN A 49 -12.81 0.63 -14.77
N VAL A 50 -12.13 -0.39 -14.20
CA VAL A 50 -10.73 -0.71 -14.56
C VAL A 50 -10.66 -1.18 -16.01
N LEU A 51 -11.60 -2.01 -16.43
CA LEU A 51 -11.67 -2.48 -17.82
C LEU A 51 -11.95 -1.35 -18.82
N GLU A 52 -12.72 -0.33 -18.46
CA GLU A 52 -12.99 0.84 -19.32
C GLU A 52 -11.70 1.61 -19.71
N PHE A 53 -10.70 1.66 -18.82
CA PHE A 53 -9.40 2.25 -19.16
C PHE A 53 -8.32 1.23 -19.54
N ASN A 54 -8.73 0.01 -19.93
CA ASN A 54 -7.86 -1.11 -20.32
C ASN A 54 -6.87 -1.53 -19.22
N GLY A 55 -7.24 -1.38 -17.95
CA GLY A 55 -6.44 -1.83 -16.82
C GLY A 55 -6.59 -3.34 -16.60
N GLN A 56 -5.60 -3.94 -15.95
CA GLN A 56 -5.65 -5.33 -15.52
C GLN A 56 -6.26 -5.41 -14.12
N VAL A 57 -7.15 -6.37 -13.91
CA VAL A 57 -7.87 -6.53 -12.65
C VAL A 57 -7.96 -8.00 -12.25
N ILE A 58 -7.77 -8.27 -10.96
CA ILE A 58 -7.93 -9.58 -10.35
C ILE A 58 -9.04 -9.48 -9.30
N MET A 59 -10.09 -10.28 -9.49
CA MET A 59 -11.18 -10.37 -8.51
C MET A 59 -10.74 -11.20 -7.32
N THR A 60 -11.05 -10.70 -6.11
CA THR A 60 -10.70 -11.31 -4.83
C THR A 60 -11.91 -11.39 -3.92
N SER A 61 -11.82 -12.18 -2.85
CA SER A 61 -12.92 -12.31 -1.88
C SER A 61 -13.27 -10.97 -1.23
N ILE A 62 -14.54 -10.82 -0.90
CA ILE A 62 -15.07 -9.72 -0.10
C ILE A 62 -14.68 -9.83 1.38
N ASP A 63 -14.31 -11.02 1.84
CA ASP A 63 -14.08 -11.34 3.25
C ASP A 63 -12.73 -10.82 3.79
N HIS A 64 -11.85 -10.36 2.89
CA HIS A 64 -10.55 -9.82 3.30
C HIS A 64 -10.69 -8.59 4.18
N LYS A 65 -10.05 -8.65 5.34
CA LYS A 65 -10.04 -7.56 6.31
C LYS A 65 -9.08 -6.45 5.92
N THR A 66 -7.95 -6.82 5.31
CA THR A 66 -6.86 -5.88 4.99
C THR A 66 -6.58 -5.80 3.49
N GLY A 67 -5.78 -4.79 3.10
CA GLY A 67 -5.28 -4.66 1.72
C GLY A 67 -4.27 -5.77 1.40
N THR A 68 -3.48 -6.16 2.37
CA THR A 68 -2.42 -7.16 2.21
C THR A 68 -2.98 -8.56 2.02
N ASP A 69 -4.01 -8.97 2.77
CA ASP A 69 -4.73 -10.24 2.54
C ASP A 69 -5.26 -10.33 1.10
N ARG A 70 -5.79 -9.21 0.59
CA ARG A 70 -6.30 -9.11 -0.78
C ARG A 70 -5.20 -9.28 -1.83
N ILE A 71 -4.05 -8.63 -1.63
CA ILE A 71 -2.89 -8.78 -2.52
C ILE A 71 -2.41 -10.22 -2.50
N TYR A 72 -2.34 -10.86 -1.33
CA TYR A 72 -1.93 -12.26 -1.21
C TYR A 72 -2.84 -13.19 -2.02
N GLU A 73 -4.16 -13.08 -1.91
CA GLU A 73 -5.08 -13.86 -2.76
C GLU A 73 -4.82 -13.60 -4.25
N ALA A 74 -4.62 -12.34 -4.63
CA ALA A 74 -4.40 -11.97 -6.02
C ALA A 74 -3.12 -12.60 -6.59
N ILE A 75 -1.99 -12.51 -5.87
CA ILE A 75 -0.71 -13.10 -6.33
C ILE A 75 -0.76 -14.63 -6.35
N THR A 76 -1.51 -15.25 -5.45
CA THR A 76 -1.75 -16.70 -5.46
C THR A 76 -2.51 -17.12 -6.74
N LYS A 77 -3.51 -16.34 -7.16
CA LYS A 77 -4.28 -16.62 -8.40
C LYS A 77 -3.42 -16.53 -9.67
N ILE A 78 -2.44 -15.65 -9.71
CA ILE A 78 -1.52 -15.52 -10.85
C ILE A 78 -0.28 -16.41 -10.72
N LYS A 79 -0.18 -17.18 -9.65
CA LYS A 79 0.93 -18.11 -9.38
C LYS A 79 2.30 -17.42 -9.37
N CYS A 80 2.39 -16.33 -8.62
CA CYS A 80 3.64 -15.62 -8.34
C CYS A 80 4.68 -16.57 -7.73
N HIS A 81 5.94 -16.42 -8.11
CA HIS A 81 7.05 -17.18 -7.52
C HIS A 81 7.45 -16.59 -6.15
N GLU A 82 7.99 -17.42 -5.28
CA GLU A 82 8.38 -17.00 -3.92
C GLU A 82 9.38 -15.83 -3.92
N GLU A 83 10.27 -15.80 -4.91
CA GLU A 83 11.31 -14.78 -5.08
C GLU A 83 10.80 -13.49 -5.78
N ASP A 84 9.56 -13.47 -6.30
CA ASP A 84 9.04 -12.28 -6.95
C ASP A 84 8.89 -11.13 -5.96
N LEU A 85 9.33 -9.95 -6.37
CA LEU A 85 9.17 -8.72 -5.61
C LEU A 85 7.77 -8.15 -5.83
N ILE A 86 7.00 -8.03 -4.77
CA ILE A 86 5.65 -7.49 -4.78
C ILE A 86 5.70 -6.04 -4.30
N ILE A 87 5.24 -5.12 -5.14
CA ILE A 87 5.05 -3.72 -4.76
C ILE A 87 3.57 -3.48 -4.51
N ASN A 88 3.22 -3.28 -3.25
CA ASN A 88 1.86 -2.99 -2.81
C ASN A 88 1.64 -1.48 -2.72
N VAL A 89 0.92 -0.94 -3.69
CA VAL A 89 0.53 0.47 -3.73
C VAL A 89 -0.92 0.60 -3.28
N GLN A 90 -1.16 1.43 -2.27
CA GLN A 90 -2.51 1.65 -1.76
C GLN A 90 -3.36 2.37 -2.82
N GLY A 91 -4.58 1.86 -3.07
CA GLY A 91 -5.47 2.38 -4.11
C GLY A 91 -6.03 3.79 -3.83
N ASP A 92 -5.67 4.39 -2.71
CA ASP A 92 -6.04 5.74 -2.30
C ASP A 92 -4.85 6.70 -2.20
N GLU A 93 -3.74 6.35 -2.84
CA GLU A 93 -2.55 7.19 -3.03
C GLU A 93 -2.47 7.78 -4.46
N PRO A 94 -3.41 8.65 -4.87
CA PRO A 94 -3.51 9.10 -6.27
C PRO A 94 -2.34 9.98 -6.73
N PHE A 95 -1.51 10.44 -5.81
CA PHE A 95 -0.36 11.30 -6.08
C PHE A 95 0.98 10.57 -5.97
N ILE A 96 0.97 9.24 -5.74
CA ILE A 96 2.19 8.45 -5.80
C ILE A 96 2.81 8.55 -7.20
N SER A 97 4.08 8.87 -7.28
CA SER A 97 4.78 8.96 -8.56
C SER A 97 5.35 7.59 -8.97
N HIS A 98 5.57 7.41 -10.27
CA HIS A 98 6.30 6.24 -10.75
C HIS A 98 7.76 6.23 -10.29
N ASP A 99 8.35 7.41 -10.03
CA ASP A 99 9.70 7.54 -9.49
C ASP A 99 9.78 7.05 -8.03
N ASP A 100 8.75 7.31 -7.21
CA ASP A 100 8.66 6.75 -5.86
C ASP A 100 8.61 5.23 -5.91
N ILE A 101 7.82 4.66 -6.84
CA ILE A 101 7.73 3.21 -7.03
C ILE A 101 9.08 2.64 -7.48
N ASN A 102 9.76 3.27 -8.44
CA ASN A 102 11.08 2.87 -8.90
C ASN A 102 12.12 2.98 -7.78
N THR A 103 12.06 4.04 -6.97
CA THR A 103 12.95 4.19 -5.81
C THR A 103 12.82 3.00 -4.87
N LEU A 104 11.60 2.52 -4.62
CA LEU A 104 11.38 1.36 -3.76
C LEU A 104 11.88 0.06 -4.42
N ILE A 105 11.65 -0.13 -5.73
CA ILE A 105 12.13 -1.29 -6.48
C ILE A 105 13.67 -1.34 -6.48
N ASP A 106 14.31 -0.22 -6.83
CA ASP A 106 15.76 -0.14 -7.05
C ASP A 106 16.57 -0.24 -5.74
N ASN A 107 15.96 0.12 -4.60
CA ASN A 107 16.61 0.09 -3.28
C ASN A 107 16.18 -1.09 -2.41
N TYR A 108 15.25 -1.93 -2.87
CA TYR A 108 14.91 -3.15 -2.14
C TYR A 108 16.10 -4.10 -2.14
N ASN A 109 16.41 -4.67 -1.00
CA ASN A 109 17.40 -5.73 -0.85
C ASN A 109 16.88 -6.77 0.15
N ASP A 110 17.47 -7.96 0.11
CA ASP A 110 17.01 -9.11 0.91
C ASP A 110 17.50 -9.09 2.37
N ASP A 111 18.16 -8.00 2.80
CA ASP A 111 18.53 -7.81 4.21
C ASP A 111 17.29 -7.53 5.10
N PHE A 112 16.18 -7.12 4.48
CA PHE A 112 14.93 -6.80 5.14
C PHE A 112 13.75 -7.51 4.46
N GLU A 113 12.84 -8.04 5.25
CA GLU A 113 11.66 -8.74 4.75
C GLU A 113 10.61 -7.79 4.16
N MET A 114 10.58 -6.53 4.61
CA MET A 114 9.64 -5.50 4.16
C MET A 114 10.31 -4.14 4.07
N ALA A 115 10.04 -3.41 2.99
CA ALA A 115 10.50 -2.04 2.82
C ALA A 115 9.30 -1.11 2.55
N THR A 116 9.47 0.16 2.90
CA THR A 116 8.51 1.23 2.65
C THR A 116 9.23 2.55 2.38
N LEU A 117 8.49 3.59 2.00
CA LEU A 117 9.04 4.91 1.77
C LEU A 117 8.55 5.93 2.78
N TYR A 118 9.34 6.96 2.97
CA TYR A 118 8.97 8.13 3.74
C TYR A 118 9.51 9.41 3.08
N LYS A 119 8.94 10.54 3.45
CA LYS A 119 9.38 11.88 3.03
C LYS A 119 9.42 12.82 4.23
N GLU A 120 10.01 14.00 4.04
CA GLU A 120 9.98 15.06 5.05
C GLU A 120 8.55 15.36 5.50
N LEU A 121 8.38 15.51 6.81
CA LEU A 121 7.10 15.87 7.41
C LEU A 121 6.87 17.38 7.23
N LYS A 122 5.81 17.74 6.53
CA LYS A 122 5.42 19.13 6.37
C LYS A 122 4.69 19.63 7.62
N LYS A 123 4.72 20.94 7.84
CA LYS A 123 4.01 21.57 8.98
C LYS A 123 2.52 21.25 9.01
N GLU A 124 1.89 21.18 7.84
CA GLU A 124 0.48 20.83 7.67
C GLU A 124 0.14 19.39 8.05
N ASP A 125 1.12 18.48 7.95
CA ASP A 125 0.94 17.06 8.27
C ASP A 125 1.08 16.74 9.76
N ILE A 126 1.62 17.67 10.55
CA ILE A 126 1.94 17.45 11.98
C ILE A 126 0.68 17.07 12.76
N ASP A 127 -0.35 17.88 12.63
CA ASP A 127 -1.61 17.74 13.36
C ASP A 127 -2.66 16.95 12.56
N ASP A 128 -2.34 16.52 11.31
CA ASP A 128 -3.24 15.69 10.52
C ASP A 128 -3.15 14.22 10.95
N THR A 129 -4.20 13.72 11.58
CA THR A 129 -4.32 12.32 11.98
C THR A 129 -4.50 11.36 10.81
N ASN A 130 -4.75 11.85 9.58
CA ASN A 130 -4.76 11.02 8.39
C ASN A 130 -3.34 10.78 7.85
N ALA A 131 -2.41 11.69 8.10
CA ALA A 131 -1.01 11.54 7.77
C ALA A 131 -0.35 10.58 8.78
N VAL A 132 0.03 9.39 8.33
CA VAL A 132 0.79 8.45 9.16
C VAL A 132 2.22 8.95 9.27
N LYS A 133 2.74 9.00 10.50
CA LYS A 133 4.12 9.36 10.79
C LYS A 133 4.93 8.10 11.03
N ILE A 134 6.18 8.11 10.61
CA ILE A 134 7.15 7.04 10.81
C ILE A 134 8.36 7.58 11.57
N ASN A 135 8.81 6.84 12.56
CA ASN A 135 10.08 7.12 13.22
C ASN A 135 11.16 6.21 12.62
N VAL A 136 12.31 6.80 12.26
CA VAL A 136 13.37 6.11 11.53
C VAL A 136 14.71 6.30 12.26
N THR A 137 15.45 5.21 12.42
CA THR A 137 16.82 5.23 12.93
C THR A 137 17.75 4.62 11.87
N GLY A 138 18.61 5.45 11.28
CA GLY A 138 19.31 5.05 10.04
C GLY A 138 18.30 4.83 8.92
N ASN A 139 18.24 3.60 8.39
CA ASN A 139 17.25 3.18 7.38
C ASN A 139 16.19 2.22 7.95
N ILE A 140 16.09 2.10 9.27
CA ILE A 140 15.18 1.18 9.94
C ILE A 140 13.99 1.94 10.49
N ALA A 141 12.79 1.54 10.10
CA ALA A 141 11.55 1.98 10.72
C ALA A 141 11.48 1.42 12.14
N THR A 142 11.29 2.26 13.14
CA THR A 142 11.22 1.83 14.55
C THR A 142 9.81 1.92 15.12
N SER A 143 8.94 2.75 14.53
CA SER A 143 7.53 2.83 14.91
C SER A 143 6.72 3.61 13.89
N PHE A 144 5.40 3.40 13.91
CA PHE A 144 4.42 4.15 13.13
C PHE A 144 3.31 4.65 14.06
N SER A 145 2.84 5.86 13.85
CA SER A 145 1.65 6.39 14.55
C SER A 145 1.00 7.52 13.77
N ARG A 146 -0.24 7.82 14.13
CA ARG A 146 -0.95 9.01 13.63
C ARG A 146 -0.75 10.23 14.51
N ASP A 147 -0.25 10.03 15.74
CA ASP A 147 -0.15 11.06 16.79
C ASP A 147 1.24 11.05 17.46
N PHE A 148 2.29 11.23 16.67
CA PHE A 148 3.63 11.42 17.23
C PHE A 148 3.87 12.85 17.65
N LYS A 149 4.56 13.03 18.81
CA LYS A 149 5.18 14.28 19.18
C LYS A 149 6.40 14.52 18.29
N LEU A 150 6.57 15.75 17.82
CA LEU A 150 7.69 16.14 16.96
C LEU A 150 9.05 15.75 17.55
N SER A 151 9.87 15.11 16.74
CA SER A 151 11.30 14.88 16.95
C SER A 151 12.01 14.89 15.59
N ASP A 152 13.33 15.02 15.60
CA ASP A 152 14.15 15.10 14.38
C ASP A 152 14.16 13.80 13.54
N SER A 153 13.63 12.70 14.08
CA SER A 153 13.59 11.37 13.43
C SER A 153 12.21 10.99 12.89
N ILE A 154 11.24 11.92 12.87
CA ILE A 154 9.88 11.67 12.43
C ILE A 154 9.68 12.20 11.02
N TYR A 155 9.12 11.34 10.17
CA TYR A 155 8.85 11.62 8.77
C TYR A 155 7.40 11.29 8.42
N HIS A 156 6.94 11.72 7.26
CA HIS A 156 5.65 11.34 6.70
C HIS A 156 5.80 10.00 5.97
N HIS A 157 5.12 8.99 6.43
CA HIS A 157 5.09 7.66 5.80
C HIS A 157 4.28 7.68 4.50
N LEU A 158 4.77 7.04 3.47
CA LEU A 158 4.04 6.80 2.23
C LEU A 158 3.47 5.37 2.24
N GLY A 159 2.18 5.24 1.94
CA GLY A 159 1.46 3.96 1.95
C GLY A 159 1.81 3.04 0.78
N ILE A 160 3.10 2.76 0.59
CA ILE A 160 3.64 1.84 -0.41
C ILE A 160 4.62 0.88 0.26
N TYR A 161 4.58 -0.39 -0.13
CA TYR A 161 5.41 -1.43 0.49
C TYR A 161 6.01 -2.34 -0.57
N ALA A 162 7.21 -2.82 -0.30
CA ALA A 162 7.87 -3.88 -1.07
C ALA A 162 8.21 -5.05 -0.16
N TYR A 163 8.00 -6.26 -0.64
CA TYR A 163 8.33 -7.50 0.02
C TYR A 163 8.39 -8.66 -0.99
N ARG A 164 9.14 -9.72 -0.66
CA ARG A 164 9.06 -10.96 -1.44
C ARG A 164 7.72 -11.65 -1.26
N CYS A 165 7.28 -12.37 -2.29
CA CYS A 165 6.06 -13.17 -2.23
C CYS A 165 6.09 -14.17 -1.05
N GLU A 166 7.24 -14.77 -0.76
CA GLU A 166 7.45 -15.64 0.40
C GLU A 166 7.13 -14.94 1.73
N PHE A 167 7.64 -13.71 1.92
CA PHE A 167 7.35 -12.94 3.15
C PHE A 167 5.86 -12.63 3.26
N LEU A 168 5.23 -12.23 2.17
CA LEU A 168 3.80 -11.93 2.16
C LEU A 168 2.97 -13.14 2.60
N ASN A 169 3.36 -14.36 2.17
CA ASN A 169 2.73 -15.60 2.62
C ASN A 169 2.85 -15.80 4.15
N LYS A 170 4.01 -15.48 4.73
CA LYS A 170 4.20 -15.54 6.19
C LYS A 170 3.37 -14.46 6.89
N PHE A 171 3.44 -13.22 6.39
CA PHE A 171 2.83 -12.04 6.99
C PHE A 171 1.30 -12.14 7.15
N VAL A 172 0.59 -12.66 6.14
CA VAL A 172 -0.87 -12.82 6.21
C VAL A 172 -1.32 -13.86 7.25
N ASN A 173 -0.40 -14.73 7.69
CA ASN A 173 -0.65 -15.74 8.71
C ASN A 173 -0.24 -15.29 10.12
N TYR A 174 0.39 -14.11 10.28
CA TYR A 174 0.68 -13.55 11.59
C TYR A 174 -0.61 -13.06 12.25
N GLU A 175 -0.71 -13.26 13.55
CA GLU A 175 -1.78 -12.65 14.33
C GLU A 175 -1.62 -11.12 14.35
N GLN A 176 -2.74 -10.42 14.39
CA GLN A 176 -2.72 -8.96 14.50
C GLN A 176 -2.08 -8.56 15.83
N SER A 177 -1.10 -7.66 15.79
CA SER A 177 -0.45 -7.16 17.00
C SER A 177 -1.36 -6.18 17.75
N GLU A 178 -1.11 -6.03 19.07
CA GLU A 178 -1.85 -5.05 19.89
C GLU A 178 -1.64 -3.61 19.36
N ASN A 179 -0.44 -3.29 18.88
CA ASN A 179 -0.12 -1.99 18.32
C ASN A 179 -0.87 -1.76 16.99
N GLU A 180 -0.90 -2.77 16.10
CA GLU A 180 -1.68 -2.73 14.86
C GLU A 180 -3.16 -2.42 15.14
N ILE A 181 -3.76 -3.11 16.10
CA ILE A 181 -5.17 -2.94 16.46
C ILE A 181 -5.41 -1.53 17.02
N ARG A 182 -4.56 -1.08 17.95
CA ARG A 182 -4.67 0.22 18.60
C ARG A 182 -4.55 1.38 17.62
N GLU A 183 -3.55 1.35 16.75
CA GLU A 183 -3.25 2.43 15.80
C GLU A 183 -4.06 2.29 14.49
N SER A 184 -4.64 1.12 14.23
CA SER A 184 -5.23 0.75 12.93
C SER A 184 -4.22 0.91 11.79
N LEU A 185 -2.99 0.42 11.99
CA LEU A 185 -1.87 0.48 11.09
C LEU A 185 -1.27 -0.92 10.90
N GLU A 186 -1.56 -1.56 9.75
CA GLU A 186 -1.21 -2.94 9.45
C GLU A 186 0.31 -3.20 9.47
N GLN A 187 1.12 -2.22 9.06
CA GLN A 187 2.58 -2.34 9.02
C GLN A 187 3.22 -2.48 10.41
N LEU A 188 2.52 -2.19 11.50
CA LEU A 188 3.02 -2.43 12.86
C LEU A 188 3.17 -3.91 13.14
N ARG A 189 2.38 -4.78 12.51
CA ARG A 189 2.53 -6.24 12.61
C ARG A 189 3.90 -6.73 12.14
N ALA A 190 4.56 -6.00 11.23
CA ALA A 190 5.89 -6.35 10.76
C ALA A 190 7.00 -5.91 11.73
N LEU A 191 6.71 -5.02 12.68
CA LEU A 191 7.66 -4.55 13.69
C LEU A 191 7.55 -5.32 15.01
N ASP A 192 6.34 -5.80 15.34
CA ASP A 192 6.02 -6.49 16.59
C ASP A 192 6.28 -7.98 16.50
#